data_8aea378746f590b1b03f8b7a2b5f3d3c
#
_entry.id   8aea378746f590b1b03f8b7a2b5f3d3c
#
_cell.length_a   1.000
_cell.length_b   1.000
_cell.length_c   1.000
_cell.angle_alpha   90.00
_cell.angle_beta   90.00
_cell.angle_gamma   90.00
#
_symmetry.space_group_name_H-M   'P 1'
#
loop_
_entity.id
_entity.type
_entity.pdbx_description
1 polymer ?
#
loop_
_entity_poly.entity_id
_entity_poly.type
_entity_poly.pdbx_seq_one_letter_code
_entity_poly.pdbx_strand_id
1 'polypeptide(L)'
;MESQEFAIGEIEAFASKFYQGRPLLLTPYGYNLTFSSLTAGSSATQVVNIAANADFILTNIHHRANVAAAGQNVSTKVAPLARILITDSGSNEQFTNSAVDLENYSTNGNIINLLPYPRIISGRSTLTVQLASYEASQTLNIDVFFEGVLVRAYAQ
;
A
#
# COMPACT_ATOMS: atom_id res chain seq x y z
N MET A 1 -17.49 -3.59 -14.33
CA MET A 1 -17.69 -4.95 -13.81
C MET A 1 -16.75 -5.97 -14.44
N GLU A 2 -16.64 -6.00 -15.73
CA GLU A 2 -15.72 -6.93 -16.42
C GLU A 2 -14.27 -6.78 -15.98
N SER A 3 -13.80 -5.55 -15.76
CA SER A 3 -12.42 -5.29 -15.32
C SER A 3 -12.13 -5.80 -13.92
N GLN A 4 -13.12 -5.78 -13.02
CA GLN A 4 -12.95 -6.29 -11.65
C GLN A 4 -12.95 -7.82 -11.61
N GLU A 5 -13.83 -8.44 -12.35
CA GLU A 5 -13.87 -9.91 -12.47
C GLU A 5 -12.59 -10.45 -13.09
N PHE A 6 -12.07 -9.77 -14.10
CA PHE A 6 -10.81 -10.12 -14.73
C PHE A 6 -9.65 -10.00 -13.74
N ALA A 7 -9.63 -8.92 -12.96
CA ALA A 7 -8.58 -8.72 -11.96
C ALA A 7 -8.61 -9.78 -10.86
N ILE A 8 -9.80 -10.19 -10.38
CA ILE A 8 -9.95 -11.25 -9.38
C ILE A 8 -9.44 -12.57 -9.94
N GLY A 9 -9.81 -12.92 -11.17
CA GLY A 9 -9.34 -14.12 -11.83
C GLY A 9 -7.83 -14.16 -12.01
N GLU A 10 -7.21 -13.04 -12.34
CA GLU A 10 -5.76 -12.91 -12.44
C GLU A 10 -5.07 -13.11 -11.10
N ILE A 11 -5.63 -12.55 -10.03
CA ILE A 11 -5.08 -12.72 -8.67
C ILE A 11 -5.16 -14.18 -8.23
N GLU A 12 -6.29 -14.83 -8.46
CA GLU A 12 -6.45 -16.26 -8.15
C GLU A 12 -5.49 -17.12 -8.94
N ALA A 13 -5.34 -16.85 -10.23
CA ALA A 13 -4.39 -17.58 -11.08
C ALA A 13 -2.95 -17.35 -10.63
N PHE A 14 -2.60 -16.13 -10.27
CA PHE A 14 -1.27 -15.78 -9.75
C PHE A 14 -0.99 -16.54 -8.45
N ALA A 15 -1.96 -16.54 -7.51
CA ALA A 15 -1.81 -17.22 -6.24
C ALA A 15 -1.67 -18.74 -6.45
N SER A 16 -2.50 -19.33 -7.28
CA SER A 16 -2.45 -20.75 -7.59
C SER A 16 -1.09 -21.15 -8.15
N LYS A 17 -0.56 -20.34 -9.06
CA LYS A 17 0.73 -20.59 -9.67
C LYS A 17 1.87 -20.48 -8.67
N PHE A 18 1.86 -19.45 -7.85
CA PHE A 18 2.91 -19.21 -6.85
C PHE A 18 2.93 -20.33 -5.79
N TYR A 19 1.77 -20.74 -5.32
CA TYR A 19 1.63 -21.75 -4.26
C TYR A 19 1.47 -23.17 -4.82
N GLN A 20 1.79 -23.38 -6.09
CA GLN A 20 1.85 -24.69 -6.75
C GLN A 20 0.54 -25.47 -6.68
N GLY A 21 -0.58 -24.79 -6.85
CA GLY A 21 -1.90 -25.40 -6.89
C GLY A 21 -2.43 -25.89 -5.55
N ARG A 22 -1.82 -25.51 -4.43
CA ARG A 22 -2.33 -25.85 -3.09
C ARG A 22 -3.69 -25.19 -2.87
N PRO A 23 -4.61 -25.86 -2.15
CA PRO A 23 -5.86 -25.21 -1.76
C PRO A 23 -5.59 -23.98 -0.89
N LEU A 24 -6.13 -22.84 -1.28
CA LEU A 24 -5.88 -21.57 -0.62
C LEU A 24 -7.21 -20.91 -0.23
N LEU A 25 -7.21 -20.26 0.93
CA LEU A 25 -8.25 -19.35 1.34
C LEU A 25 -7.75 -17.93 1.08
N LEU A 26 -8.39 -17.21 0.17
CA LEU A 26 -8.06 -15.83 -0.18
C LEU A 26 -9.09 -14.91 0.47
N THR A 27 -8.62 -13.97 1.29
CA THR A 27 -9.48 -13.03 2.00
C THR A 27 -9.08 -11.61 1.63
N PRO A 28 -9.98 -10.79 1.07
CA PRO A 28 -9.67 -9.38 0.82
C PRO A 28 -9.28 -8.69 2.12
N TYR A 29 -8.22 -7.89 2.07
CA TYR A 29 -7.72 -7.20 3.25
C TYR A 29 -6.95 -5.96 2.85
N GLY A 30 -6.84 -5.01 3.77
CA GLY A 30 -6.05 -3.81 3.55
C GLY A 30 -5.32 -3.39 4.81
N TYR A 31 -4.13 -2.83 4.62
CA TYR A 31 -3.33 -2.22 5.67
C TYR A 31 -3.26 -0.72 5.43
N ASN A 32 -3.62 0.06 6.43
CA ASN A 32 -3.59 1.52 6.33
C ASN A 32 -2.51 2.10 7.21
N LEU A 33 -1.77 3.09 6.69
CA LEU A 33 -0.83 3.90 7.45
C LEU A 33 -1.27 5.35 7.40
N THR A 34 -1.28 6.01 8.56
CA THR A 34 -1.60 7.42 8.65
C THR A 34 -0.36 8.20 9.06
N PHE A 35 0.04 9.15 8.22
CA PHE A 35 1.12 10.09 8.49
C PHE A 35 0.47 11.43 8.83
N SER A 36 0.32 11.67 10.13
CA SER A 36 -0.32 12.90 10.61
C SER A 36 0.69 14.02 10.74
N SER A 37 0.32 15.21 10.29
CA SER A 37 1.12 16.43 10.44
C SER A 37 2.54 16.28 9.89
N LEU A 38 2.65 15.77 8.67
CA LEU A 38 3.93 15.73 7.96
C LEU A 38 4.30 17.14 7.53
N THR A 39 5.27 17.73 8.20
CA THR A 39 5.67 19.13 7.96
C THR A 39 6.47 19.27 6.68
N ALA A 40 6.45 20.48 6.11
CA ALA A 40 7.18 20.77 4.88
C ALA A 40 8.67 20.45 5.05
N GLY A 41 9.23 19.73 4.07
CA GLY A 41 10.65 19.36 4.06
C GLY A 41 11.04 18.27 5.05
N SER A 42 10.09 17.66 5.78
CA SER A 42 10.37 16.60 6.74
C SER A 42 10.07 15.22 6.16
N SER A 43 10.55 14.19 6.85
CA SER A 43 10.24 12.80 6.53
C SER A 43 9.73 12.07 7.78
N ALA A 44 8.93 11.04 7.54
CA ALA A 44 8.43 10.17 8.60
C ALA A 44 8.44 8.73 8.10
N THR A 45 8.64 7.81 9.02
CA THR A 45 8.68 6.38 8.73
C THR A 45 7.64 5.67 9.59
N GLN A 46 6.86 4.79 8.98
CA GLN A 46 5.95 3.91 9.69
C GLN A 46 6.09 2.48 9.16
N VAL A 47 5.61 1.53 9.95
CA VAL A 47 5.79 0.11 9.68
C VAL A 47 4.42 -0.57 9.63
N VAL A 48 4.20 -1.36 8.58
CA VAL A 48 3.05 -2.28 8.50
C VAL A 48 3.51 -3.65 8.97
N ASN A 49 2.81 -4.22 9.95
CA ASN A 49 3.06 -5.58 10.41
C ASN A 49 2.10 -6.53 9.69
N ILE A 50 2.66 -7.44 8.90
CA ILE A 50 1.86 -8.43 8.19
C ILE A 50 1.41 -9.51 9.16
N ALA A 51 0.19 -10.00 9.00
CA ALA A 51 -0.41 -11.01 9.88
C ALA A 51 0.50 -12.22 10.02
N ALA A 52 0.55 -12.80 11.24
CA ALA A 52 1.45 -13.91 11.53
C ALA A 52 1.04 -15.22 10.84
N ASN A 53 -0.23 -15.35 10.49
CA ASN A 53 -0.81 -16.58 9.98
C ASN A 53 -1.20 -16.51 8.50
N ALA A 54 -0.76 -15.50 7.79
CA ALA A 54 -1.12 -15.31 6.38
C ALA A 54 -0.04 -14.53 5.65
N ASP A 55 0.19 -14.91 4.40
CA ASP A 55 0.91 -14.04 3.48
C ASP A 55 -0.03 -12.98 2.92
N PHE A 56 0.53 -11.90 2.40
CA PHE A 56 -0.25 -10.81 1.83
C PHE A 56 0.15 -10.61 0.37
N ILE A 57 -0.82 -10.73 -0.53
CA ILE A 57 -0.61 -10.40 -1.94
C ILE A 57 -1.03 -8.94 -2.11
N LEU A 58 -0.04 -8.07 -2.29
CA LEU A 58 -0.27 -6.65 -2.52
C LEU A 58 -0.64 -6.44 -3.99
N THR A 59 -1.84 -5.92 -4.23
CA THR A 59 -2.35 -5.69 -5.57
C THR A 59 -2.44 -4.22 -5.94
N ASN A 60 -2.58 -3.35 -4.94
CA ASN A 60 -2.88 -1.94 -5.17
C ASN A 60 -2.38 -1.08 -4.03
N ILE A 61 -1.97 0.14 -4.34
CA ILE A 61 -1.59 1.13 -3.34
C ILE A 61 -2.38 2.40 -3.63
N HIS A 62 -3.08 2.89 -2.61
CA HIS A 62 -3.85 4.13 -2.67
C HIS A 62 -3.27 5.14 -1.69
N HIS A 63 -3.45 6.40 -1.98
CA HIS A 63 -3.11 7.46 -1.04
C HIS A 63 -4.21 8.51 -0.99
N ARG A 64 -4.26 9.22 0.13
CA ARG A 64 -5.10 10.37 0.32
C ARG A 64 -4.30 11.43 1.09
N ALA A 65 -4.36 12.67 0.65
CA ALA A 65 -3.66 13.75 1.31
C ALA A 65 -4.59 14.94 1.51
N ASN A 66 -4.54 15.52 2.71
CA ASN A 66 -5.25 16.75 3.05
C ASN A 66 -4.25 17.72 3.66
N VAL A 67 -4.54 19.02 3.53
CA VAL A 67 -3.82 20.04 4.29
C VAL A 67 -4.21 19.88 5.76
N ALA A 68 -3.22 19.78 6.65
CA ALA A 68 -3.45 19.67 8.08
C ALA A 68 -3.84 21.03 8.65
N ALA A 69 -5.01 21.08 9.27
CA ALA A 69 -5.50 22.28 9.93
C ALA A 69 -6.22 21.91 11.21
N ALA A 70 -6.03 22.68 12.26
CA ALA A 70 -6.72 22.49 13.52
C ALA A 70 -8.23 22.71 13.35
N GLY A 71 -9.05 21.82 13.89
CA GLY A 71 -10.51 21.93 13.82
C GLY A 71 -11.08 21.79 12.42
N GLN A 72 -10.37 21.09 11.54
CA GLN A 72 -10.80 20.91 10.16
C GLN A 72 -12.12 20.14 10.08
N ASN A 73 -13.12 20.75 9.48
CA ASN A 73 -14.44 20.15 9.28
C ASN A 73 -14.88 20.17 7.81
N VAL A 74 -13.98 20.55 6.91
CA VAL A 74 -14.21 20.55 5.47
C VAL A 74 -13.04 19.83 4.79
N SER A 75 -13.30 19.28 3.62
CA SER A 75 -12.25 18.59 2.86
C SER A 75 -11.26 19.61 2.28
N THR A 76 -9.99 19.39 2.58
CA THR A 76 -8.88 20.13 1.98
C THR A 76 -7.97 19.19 1.20
N LYS A 77 -8.57 18.27 0.48
CA LYS A 77 -7.87 17.24 -0.30
C LYS A 77 -6.95 17.91 -1.34
N VAL A 78 -5.70 17.45 -1.38
CA VAL A 78 -4.67 17.97 -2.27
C VAL A 78 -3.89 16.84 -2.91
N ALA A 79 -3.21 17.12 -4.02
CA ALA A 79 -2.18 16.25 -4.56
C ALA A 79 -0.90 16.51 -3.77
N PRO A 80 -0.33 15.51 -3.07
CA PRO A 80 0.80 15.74 -2.18
C PRO A 80 2.11 15.85 -2.95
N LEU A 81 2.96 16.79 -2.55
CA LEU A 81 4.36 16.82 -2.97
C LEU A 81 5.18 16.03 -1.96
N ALA A 82 5.13 14.71 -2.11
CA ALA A 82 5.82 13.78 -1.22
C ALA A 82 6.38 12.61 -2.02
N ARG A 83 7.46 12.03 -1.51
CA ARG A 83 8.08 10.84 -2.08
C ARG A 83 7.95 9.68 -1.13
N ILE A 84 7.75 8.49 -1.68
CA ILE A 84 7.56 7.27 -0.93
C ILE A 84 8.68 6.27 -1.23
N LEU A 85 9.16 5.60 -0.18
CA LEU A 85 10.07 4.47 -0.29
C LEU A 85 9.55 3.35 0.58
N ILE A 86 9.38 2.16 0.00
CA ILE A 86 8.85 0.99 0.69
C ILE A 86 9.91 -0.10 0.68
N THR A 87 10.17 -0.68 1.86
CA THR A 87 11.12 -1.78 2.03
C THR A 87 10.41 -2.96 2.66
N ASP A 88 10.59 -4.14 2.08
CA ASP A 88 10.07 -5.40 2.60
C ASP A 88 11.15 -6.08 3.44
N SER A 89 10.90 -6.29 4.73
CA SER A 89 11.86 -6.93 5.62
C SER A 89 12.02 -8.42 5.33
N GLY A 90 10.99 -9.07 4.80
CA GLY A 90 11.03 -10.50 4.52
C GLY A 90 11.97 -10.87 3.38
N SER A 91 12.08 -10.00 2.37
CA SER A 91 12.97 -10.20 1.23
C SER A 91 14.20 -9.29 1.26
N ASN A 92 14.24 -8.31 2.16
CA ASN A 92 15.24 -7.23 2.17
C ASN A 92 15.26 -6.41 0.88
N GLU A 93 14.12 -6.35 0.18
CA GLU A 93 14.03 -5.62 -1.08
C GLU A 93 13.30 -4.31 -0.92
N GLN A 94 13.80 -3.28 -1.58
CA GLN A 94 13.06 -2.05 -1.81
C GLN A 94 12.15 -2.24 -3.02
N PHE A 95 10.97 -1.65 -2.97
CA PHE A 95 10.02 -1.71 -4.09
C PHE A 95 10.49 -0.87 -5.28
N THR A 96 11.28 0.16 -5.03
CA THR A 96 11.90 1.01 -6.04
C THR A 96 13.35 1.24 -5.66
N ASN A 97 14.18 1.62 -6.62
CA ASN A 97 15.61 1.85 -6.38
C ASN A 97 15.88 3.09 -5.51
N SER A 98 14.92 4.00 -5.45
CA SER A 98 15.00 5.21 -4.63
C SER A 98 13.57 5.69 -4.33
N ALA A 99 13.44 6.67 -3.45
CA ALA A 99 12.14 7.28 -3.18
C ALA A 99 11.57 7.91 -4.45
N VAL A 100 10.30 7.65 -4.72
CA VAL A 100 9.60 8.12 -5.92
C VAL A 100 8.40 8.95 -5.50
N ASP A 101 7.93 9.79 -6.42
CA ASP A 101 6.76 10.61 -6.18
C ASP A 101 5.54 9.74 -5.86
N LEU A 102 4.84 10.09 -4.79
CA LEU A 102 3.67 9.33 -4.34
C LEU A 102 2.59 9.27 -5.41
N GLU A 103 2.39 10.37 -6.14
CA GLU A 103 1.42 10.45 -7.24
C GLU A 103 1.78 9.52 -8.41
N ASN A 104 3.05 9.24 -8.61
CA ASN A 104 3.49 8.33 -9.69
C ASN A 104 3.40 6.86 -9.29
N TYR A 105 3.41 6.58 -7.99
CA TYR A 105 3.47 5.21 -7.49
C TYR A 105 2.13 4.67 -7.06
N SER A 106 1.26 5.53 -6.54
CA SER A 106 -0.05 5.13 -6.02
C SER A 106 -1.14 6.01 -6.63
N THR A 107 -2.39 5.56 -6.51
CA THR A 107 -3.54 6.32 -6.98
C THR A 107 -4.25 6.98 -5.80
N ASN A 108 -5.03 8.01 -6.12
CA ASN A 108 -5.80 8.72 -5.10
C ASN A 108 -7.14 8.03 -4.74
N GLY A 109 -7.32 6.80 -5.21
CA GLY A 109 -8.53 6.03 -4.94
C GLY A 109 -9.68 6.25 -5.92
N ASN A 110 -9.58 7.21 -6.83
CA ASN A 110 -10.62 7.47 -7.81
C ASN A 110 -10.57 6.51 -9.01
N ILE A 111 -9.43 5.89 -9.22
CA ILE A 111 -9.20 4.97 -10.34
C ILE A 111 -8.61 3.70 -9.79
N ILE A 112 -9.18 2.56 -10.20
CA ILE A 112 -8.58 1.27 -9.88
C ILE A 112 -7.37 1.10 -10.79
N ASN A 113 -6.21 0.99 -10.18
CA ASN A 113 -4.95 0.80 -10.90
C ASN A 113 -4.16 -0.29 -10.21
N LEU A 114 -4.30 -1.51 -10.70
CA LEU A 114 -3.56 -2.64 -10.16
C LEU A 114 -2.07 -2.45 -10.45
N LEU A 115 -1.25 -2.92 -9.52
CA LEU A 115 0.18 -2.99 -9.78
C LEU A 115 0.43 -3.85 -11.02
N PRO A 116 1.41 -3.50 -11.85
CA PRO A 116 1.75 -4.30 -13.05
C PRO A 116 2.02 -5.76 -12.72
N TYR A 117 2.53 -6.02 -11.52
CA TYR A 117 2.75 -7.36 -11.02
C TYR A 117 2.46 -7.40 -9.52
N PRO A 118 1.54 -8.26 -9.04
CA PRO A 118 1.25 -8.37 -7.61
C PRO A 118 2.50 -8.79 -6.84
N ARG A 119 2.67 -8.24 -5.63
CA ARG A 119 3.77 -8.63 -4.74
C ARG A 119 3.28 -9.51 -3.63
N ILE A 120 4.01 -10.57 -3.35
CA ILE A 120 3.76 -11.42 -2.20
C ILE A 120 4.66 -10.99 -1.07
N ILE A 121 4.03 -10.61 0.04
CA ILE A 121 4.70 -10.21 1.27
C ILE A 121 4.50 -11.35 2.27
N SER A 122 5.58 -11.91 2.76
CA SER A 122 5.52 -13.05 3.67
C SER A 122 4.86 -12.70 4.98
N GLY A 123 4.11 -13.64 5.55
CA GLY A 123 3.56 -13.51 6.89
C GLY A 123 4.67 -13.24 7.91
N ARG A 124 4.35 -12.48 8.95
CA ARG A 124 5.27 -12.03 10.02
C ARG A 124 6.35 -11.05 9.57
N SER A 125 6.43 -10.72 8.29
CA SER A 125 7.34 -9.68 7.83
C SER A 125 6.75 -8.30 8.06
N THR A 126 7.55 -7.27 7.80
CA THR A 126 7.11 -5.88 7.92
C THR A 126 7.38 -5.14 6.63
N LEU A 127 6.53 -4.18 6.32
CA LEU A 127 6.80 -3.18 5.29
C LEU A 127 7.17 -1.88 6.00
N THR A 128 8.36 -1.38 5.75
CA THR A 128 8.81 -0.08 6.23
C THR A 128 8.51 0.95 5.17
N VAL A 129 7.70 1.94 5.52
CA VAL A 129 7.20 2.96 4.59
C VAL A 129 7.73 4.32 5.05
N GLN A 130 8.54 4.95 4.22
CA GLN A 130 9.05 6.29 4.47
C GLN A 130 8.39 7.26 3.51
N LEU A 131 7.83 8.34 4.06
CA LEU A 131 7.35 9.47 3.29
C LEU A 131 8.23 10.67 3.57
N ALA A 132 8.66 11.34 2.51
CA ALA A 132 9.43 12.58 2.60
C ALA A 132 8.67 13.69 1.86
N SER A 133 8.28 14.73 2.60
CA SER A 133 7.59 15.88 2.02
C SER A 133 8.60 16.83 1.39
N TYR A 134 8.33 17.26 0.16
CA TYR A 134 9.09 18.35 -0.46
C TYR A 134 8.21 19.57 -0.70
N GLU A 135 7.13 19.70 0.06
CA GLU A 135 6.33 20.92 0.12
C GLU A 135 7.18 22.10 0.62
N ALA A 136 6.87 23.29 0.14
CA ALA A 136 7.60 24.49 0.54
C ALA A 136 7.16 24.99 1.93
N SER A 137 5.86 24.90 2.26
CA SER A 137 5.32 25.49 3.49
C SER A 137 4.14 24.75 4.10
N GLN A 138 3.48 23.84 3.37
CA GLN A 138 2.27 23.18 3.87
C GLN A 138 2.59 21.95 4.68
N THR A 139 1.83 21.76 5.76
CA THR A 139 1.81 20.51 6.54
C THR A 139 0.67 19.65 6.03
N LEU A 140 0.93 18.38 5.78
CA LEU A 140 -0.04 17.45 5.20
C LEU A 140 -0.36 16.32 6.16
N ASN A 141 -1.61 15.85 6.08
CA ASN A 141 -2.00 14.54 6.59
C ASN A 141 -2.11 13.60 5.41
N ILE A 142 -1.35 12.52 5.42
CA ILE A 142 -1.31 11.57 4.31
C ILE A 142 -1.64 10.18 4.83
N ASP A 143 -2.64 9.56 4.22
CA ASP A 143 -2.94 8.14 4.42
C ASP A 143 -2.43 7.35 3.23
N VAL A 144 -1.77 6.23 3.51
CA VAL A 144 -1.34 5.27 2.50
C VAL A 144 -2.02 3.95 2.78
N PHE A 145 -2.76 3.43 1.82
CA PHE A 145 -3.55 2.22 1.97
C PHE A 145 -3.02 1.14 1.02
N PHE A 146 -2.65 0.01 1.61
CA PHE A 146 -2.17 -1.16 0.87
C PHE A 146 -3.31 -2.15 0.75
N GLU A 147 -3.83 -2.31 -0.44
CA GLU A 147 -4.95 -3.18 -0.74
C GLU A 147 -4.47 -4.49 -1.34
N GLY A 148 -5.07 -5.58 -0.93
CA GLY A 148 -4.71 -6.87 -1.46
C GLY A 148 -5.51 -8.00 -0.85
N VAL A 149 -4.86 -9.16 -0.75
CA VAL A 149 -5.50 -10.41 -0.35
C VAL A 149 -4.61 -11.13 0.66
N LEU A 150 -5.18 -11.51 1.80
CA LEU A 150 -4.53 -12.44 2.72
C LEU A 150 -4.65 -13.86 2.18
N VAL A 151 -3.55 -14.59 2.22
CA VAL A 151 -3.48 -15.95 1.71
C VAL A 151 -3.20 -16.91 2.86
N ARG A 152 -4.10 -17.86 3.06
CA ARG A 152 -3.96 -18.93 4.03
C ARG A 152 -4.15 -20.26 3.35
N ALA A 153 -3.46 -21.31 3.84
CA ALA A 153 -3.76 -22.65 3.42
C ALA A 153 -5.05 -23.12 4.07
N TYR A 154 -5.88 -23.86 3.34
CA TYR A 154 -7.01 -24.54 3.96
C TYR A 154 -6.49 -25.55 4.97
N ALA A 155 -7.05 -25.53 6.16
CA ALA A 155 -6.84 -26.61 7.13
C ALA A 155 -7.51 -27.89 6.59
N GLN A 156 -6.74 -28.95 6.51
CA GLN A 156 -7.28 -30.25 6.15
C GLN A 156 -7.69 -31.03 7.40
#